data_87098b6807c1e50dc853c786ed1642bd
#
_entry.id   87098b6807c1e50dc853c786ed1642bd
#
_cell.length_a   1.000
_cell.length_b   1.000
_cell.length_c   1.000
_cell.angle_alpha   90.00
_cell.angle_beta   90.00
_cell.angle_gamma   90.00
#
_symmetry.space_group_name_H-M   'P 1'
#
loop_
_entity.id
_entity.type
_entity.pdbx_description
1 polymer ?
#
loop_
_entity_poly.entity_id
_entity_poly.type
_entity_poly.pdbx_seq_one_letter_code
_entity_poly.pdbx_strand_id
1 'polypeptide(L)'
;MRPFLRSAKVIPRGCSRALQRAITDFAADQPFAQVRMKLQEHYGFEIGESTIQRIALGHAKNIFEASRVIPVFPETPGKHKDIIAQTDGGMVPIVEPDARQEDKRKGKTLSWREAKISLAHAKGSTTPVYAGMIEGGVETAGRQLLECAVRAGFGANSRVHAVGDGAPWIVGQVEEQFGAQGSYLIDFYHVCEYLSDAAKAIAPEPAAQKAWMDAQKDALKTGGLDKALQALARHFEAAEVDDDQAPVRRCHRYLIGRRNQLNYREALANDLPIGSGEIESAHRYIAQLRLKRPGAWWRVEHAEYMLALRINRRNGDWKTYWATFGRSSSPAANQNRPPLSRKVAA
;
A
#
# COMPACT_ATOMS: atom_id res chain seq x y z
N MET A 1 -8.53 41.40 18.99
CA MET A 1 -7.87 40.11 18.61
C MET A 1 -6.53 40.10 19.34
N ARG A 2 -6.17 39.03 20.03
CA ARG A 2 -4.93 38.98 20.82
C ARG A 2 -3.71 38.86 19.88
N PRO A 3 -2.74 39.80 19.88
CA PRO A 3 -1.59 39.79 18.94
C PRO A 3 -0.81 38.49 18.95
N PHE A 4 -0.63 37.88 20.13
CA PHE A 4 0.06 36.62 20.32
C PHE A 4 -0.58 35.46 19.53
N LEU A 5 -1.91 35.37 19.46
CA LEU A 5 -2.57 34.32 18.70
C LEU A 5 -2.29 34.39 17.19
N ARG A 6 -2.05 35.60 16.69
CA ARG A 6 -1.70 35.85 15.29
C ARG A 6 -0.25 35.44 15.00
N SER A 7 0.69 35.84 15.84
CA SER A 7 2.10 35.51 15.68
C SER A 7 2.39 34.02 15.89
N ALA A 8 1.73 33.42 16.88
CA ALA A 8 1.82 31.98 17.16
C ALA A 8 0.98 31.09 16.23
N LYS A 9 0.22 31.69 15.29
CA LYS A 9 -0.70 30.97 14.38
C LYS A 9 -1.63 29.99 15.11
N VAL A 10 -2.16 30.39 16.27
CA VAL A 10 -3.07 29.62 17.09
C VAL A 10 -4.50 30.06 16.82
N ILE A 11 -5.37 29.13 16.46
CA ILE A 11 -6.82 29.38 16.43
C ILE A 11 -7.31 29.51 17.87
N PRO A 12 -8.17 30.48 18.20
CA PRO A 12 -8.76 30.57 19.53
C PRO A 12 -9.37 29.24 19.96
N ARG A 13 -8.99 28.72 21.13
CA ARG A 13 -9.33 27.38 21.65
C ARG A 13 -8.77 26.21 20.82
N GLY A 14 -7.78 26.44 19.96
CA GLY A 14 -7.12 25.42 19.17
C GLY A 14 -5.70 25.12 19.64
N CYS A 15 -5.09 24.09 19.06
CA CYS A 15 -3.70 23.75 19.27
C CYS A 15 -2.80 24.55 18.33
N SER A 16 -1.58 24.88 18.80
CA SER A 16 -0.55 25.48 17.93
C SER A 16 -0.21 24.52 16.77
N ARG A 17 0.30 25.08 15.68
CA ARG A 17 0.74 24.27 14.53
C ARG A 17 1.80 23.24 14.91
N ALA A 18 2.75 23.62 15.78
CA ALA A 18 3.78 22.71 16.27
C ALA A 18 3.18 21.53 17.05
N LEU A 19 2.19 21.80 17.93
CA LEU A 19 1.50 20.77 18.68
C LEU A 19 0.64 19.87 17.78
N GLN A 20 -0.08 20.44 16.81
CA GLN A 20 -0.83 19.63 15.81
C GLN A 20 0.10 18.71 15.04
N ARG A 21 1.31 19.19 14.67
CA ARG A 21 2.33 18.39 13.99
C ARG A 21 2.80 17.22 14.88
N ALA A 22 3.11 17.47 16.14
CA ALA A 22 3.52 16.43 17.08
C ALA A 22 2.41 15.38 17.31
N ILE A 23 1.16 15.85 17.51
CA ILE A 23 -0.02 14.96 17.63
C ILE A 23 -0.16 14.07 16.39
N THR A 24 -0.10 14.66 15.20
CA THR A 24 -0.29 13.93 13.94
C THR A 24 0.86 12.96 13.68
N ASP A 25 2.08 13.35 14.05
CA ASP A 25 3.27 12.51 13.94
C ASP A 25 3.15 11.24 14.79
N PHE A 26 2.87 11.39 16.07
CA PHE A 26 2.67 10.25 16.97
C PHE A 26 1.47 9.38 16.56
N ALA A 27 0.37 10.01 16.15
CA ALA A 27 -0.86 9.30 15.75
C ALA A 27 -0.69 8.48 14.47
N ALA A 28 0.26 8.83 13.62
CA ALA A 28 0.57 8.03 12.43
C ALA A 28 1.05 6.62 12.79
N ASP A 29 1.74 6.45 13.91
CA ASP A 29 2.35 5.17 14.29
C ASP A 29 1.69 4.52 15.51
N GLN A 30 0.94 5.28 16.33
CA GLN A 30 0.42 4.82 17.62
C GLN A 30 -1.09 4.98 17.77
N PRO A 31 -1.75 4.15 18.58
CA PRO A 31 -3.13 4.38 19.00
C PRO A 31 -3.29 5.75 19.68
N PHE A 32 -4.46 6.38 19.51
CA PHE A 32 -4.72 7.73 20.05
C PHE A 32 -4.55 7.80 21.57
N ALA A 33 -4.92 6.74 22.30
CA ALA A 33 -4.67 6.64 23.74
C ALA A 33 -3.17 6.69 24.09
N GLN A 34 -2.32 6.02 23.32
CA GLN A 34 -0.87 6.06 23.52
C GLN A 34 -0.27 7.42 23.16
N VAL A 35 -0.84 8.12 22.17
CA VAL A 35 -0.43 9.51 21.86
C VAL A 35 -0.69 10.42 23.05
N ARG A 36 -1.82 10.27 23.75
CA ARG A 36 -2.11 11.01 24.99
C ARG A 36 -1.01 10.82 26.03
N MET A 37 -0.62 9.57 26.28
CA MET A 37 0.44 9.26 27.22
C MET A 37 1.80 9.89 26.82
N LYS A 38 2.15 9.82 25.55
CA LYS A 38 3.39 10.41 25.04
C LYS A 38 3.41 11.94 25.13
N LEU A 39 2.28 12.59 24.87
CA LEU A 39 2.19 14.04 25.03
C LEU A 39 2.34 14.46 26.49
N GLN A 40 1.79 13.70 27.41
CA GLN A 40 1.97 13.93 28.86
C GLN A 40 3.43 13.70 29.26
N GLU A 41 4.03 12.60 28.85
CA GLU A 41 5.41 12.23 29.22
C GLU A 41 6.45 13.22 28.67
N HIS A 42 6.35 13.57 27.37
CA HIS A 42 7.39 14.36 26.70
C HIS A 42 7.17 15.86 26.80
N TYR A 43 5.95 16.32 26.95
CA TYR A 43 5.61 17.75 26.88
C TYR A 43 4.79 18.27 28.06
N GLY A 44 4.40 17.42 28.99
CA GLY A 44 3.55 17.79 30.13
C GLY A 44 2.13 18.23 29.74
N PHE A 45 1.63 17.88 28.55
CA PHE A 45 0.31 18.29 28.08
C PHE A 45 -0.73 17.18 28.31
N GLU A 46 -1.84 17.56 28.95
CA GLU A 46 -3.03 16.73 28.97
C GLU A 46 -4.01 17.11 27.84
N ILE A 47 -4.16 16.21 26.87
CA ILE A 47 -5.07 16.39 25.73
C ILE A 47 -5.96 15.17 25.64
N GLY A 48 -7.29 15.39 25.58
CA GLY A 48 -8.27 14.30 25.46
C GLY A 48 -8.09 13.53 24.13
N GLU A 49 -8.31 12.23 24.20
CA GLU A 49 -8.13 11.32 23.05
C GLU A 49 -8.99 11.72 21.84
N SER A 50 -10.23 12.15 22.04
CA SER A 50 -11.09 12.65 20.97
C SER A 50 -10.53 13.88 20.26
N THR A 51 -9.83 14.77 20.98
CA THR A 51 -9.15 15.92 20.39
C THR A 51 -7.93 15.48 19.57
N ILE A 52 -7.14 14.54 20.09
CA ILE A 52 -6.01 13.93 19.39
C ILE A 52 -6.49 13.29 18.08
N GLN A 53 -7.52 12.46 18.15
CA GLN A 53 -8.12 11.80 17.00
C GLN A 53 -8.61 12.82 15.95
N ARG A 54 -9.36 13.82 16.38
CA ARG A 54 -9.90 14.88 15.48
C ARG A 54 -8.77 15.64 14.77
N ILE A 55 -7.71 15.99 15.47
CA ILE A 55 -6.56 16.70 14.88
C ILE A 55 -5.84 15.80 13.89
N ALA A 56 -5.48 14.60 14.30
CA ALA A 56 -4.74 13.66 13.47
C ALA A 56 -5.52 13.28 12.20
N LEU A 57 -6.80 12.91 12.33
CA LEU A 57 -7.64 12.58 11.18
C LEU A 57 -7.93 13.78 10.28
N GLY A 58 -8.01 15.00 10.84
CA GLY A 58 -8.16 16.22 10.04
C GLY A 58 -6.96 16.46 9.13
N HIS A 59 -5.74 16.32 9.64
CA HIS A 59 -4.53 16.42 8.82
C HIS A 59 -4.40 15.24 7.85
N ALA A 60 -4.73 14.03 8.30
CA ALA A 60 -4.71 12.85 7.46
C ALA A 60 -5.68 12.97 6.27
N LYS A 61 -6.89 13.53 6.49
CA LYS A 61 -7.84 13.86 5.44
C LYS A 61 -7.27 14.86 4.42
N ASN A 62 -6.67 15.95 4.90
CA ASN A 62 -6.08 16.96 4.00
C ASN A 62 -4.96 16.35 3.14
N ILE A 63 -4.15 15.45 3.71
CA ILE A 63 -3.12 14.71 2.97
C ILE A 63 -3.76 13.78 1.94
N PHE A 64 -4.79 13.03 2.32
CA PHE A 64 -5.53 12.14 1.42
C PHE A 64 -6.14 12.91 0.23
N GLU A 65 -6.80 14.03 0.50
CA GLU A 65 -7.39 14.87 -0.57
C GLU A 65 -6.32 15.42 -1.52
N ALA A 66 -5.16 15.81 -0.99
CA ALA A 66 -4.03 16.31 -1.79
C ALA A 66 -3.32 15.21 -2.60
N SER A 67 -3.39 13.95 -2.16
CA SER A 67 -2.77 12.81 -2.85
C SER A 67 -3.60 12.23 -3.99
N ARG A 68 -4.84 12.71 -4.20
CA ARG A 68 -5.73 12.25 -5.28
C ARG A 68 -5.38 12.92 -6.62
N VAL A 69 -4.17 12.71 -7.07
CA VAL A 69 -3.69 13.20 -8.37
C VAL A 69 -3.98 12.13 -9.44
N ILE A 70 -4.43 12.56 -10.61
CA ILE A 70 -4.51 11.68 -11.78
C ILE A 70 -3.15 11.77 -12.48
N PRO A 71 -2.36 10.70 -12.50
CA PRO A 71 -1.07 10.71 -13.17
C PRO A 71 -1.28 10.85 -14.68
N VAL A 72 -0.40 11.60 -15.31
CA VAL A 72 -0.33 11.71 -16.77
C VAL A 72 0.86 10.89 -17.24
N PHE A 73 0.67 10.09 -18.28
CA PHE A 73 1.76 9.34 -18.90
C PHE A 73 2.79 10.33 -19.46
N PRO A 74 4.08 10.22 -19.08
CA PRO A 74 5.07 11.20 -19.48
C PRO A 74 5.49 11.04 -20.94
N GLU A 75 5.42 12.12 -21.70
CA GLU A 75 5.87 12.19 -23.10
C GLU A 75 7.38 12.46 -23.22
N THR A 76 8.00 12.97 -22.15
CA THR A 76 9.43 13.29 -22.12
C THR A 76 10.27 12.13 -21.62
N PRO A 77 11.57 12.08 -21.98
CA PRO A 77 12.48 11.08 -21.42
C PRO A 77 12.52 11.11 -19.88
N GLY A 78 12.47 9.92 -19.29
CA GLY A 78 12.59 9.75 -17.84
C GLY A 78 14.02 9.94 -17.34
N LYS A 79 14.16 10.14 -16.04
CA LYS A 79 15.46 10.24 -15.36
C LYS A 79 16.19 8.89 -15.30
N HIS A 80 15.45 7.80 -15.33
CA HIS A 80 15.97 6.45 -15.19
C HIS A 80 15.46 5.54 -16.31
N LYS A 81 16.37 4.67 -16.79
CA LYS A 81 16.06 3.71 -17.85
C LYS A 81 15.22 2.55 -17.34
N ASP A 82 15.53 2.03 -16.18
CA ASP A 82 14.90 0.85 -15.60
C ASP A 82 14.24 1.23 -14.26
N ILE A 83 12.94 0.99 -14.18
CA ILE A 83 12.09 1.22 -13.00
C ILE A 83 11.61 -0.14 -12.50
N ILE A 84 11.74 -0.39 -11.22
CA ILE A 84 11.12 -1.52 -10.52
C ILE A 84 9.77 -1.06 -9.99
N ALA A 85 8.73 -1.87 -10.20
CA ALA A 85 7.38 -1.56 -9.75
C ALA A 85 6.72 -2.80 -9.12
N GLN A 86 5.98 -2.60 -8.04
CA GLN A 86 5.27 -3.67 -7.35
C GLN A 86 3.94 -3.13 -6.83
N THR A 87 2.90 -3.95 -6.87
CA THR A 87 1.60 -3.65 -6.26
C THR A 87 1.00 -4.93 -5.71
N ASP A 88 0.30 -4.81 -4.58
CA ASP A 88 -0.32 -5.94 -3.91
C ASP A 88 -1.51 -5.48 -3.05
N GLY A 89 -2.36 -6.43 -2.68
CA GLY A 89 -3.52 -6.25 -1.83
C GLY A 89 -3.36 -6.89 -0.45
N GLY A 90 -3.75 -6.16 0.60
CA GLY A 90 -3.73 -6.68 1.97
C GLY A 90 -5.00 -6.32 2.73
N MET A 91 -5.56 -7.29 3.46
CA MET A 91 -6.82 -7.07 4.19
C MET A 91 -6.63 -6.21 5.44
N VAL A 92 -7.52 -5.24 5.65
CA VAL A 92 -7.61 -4.39 6.85
C VAL A 92 -9.00 -4.48 7.49
N PRO A 93 -9.10 -4.44 8.84
CA PRO A 93 -10.39 -4.56 9.53
C PRO A 93 -11.17 -3.24 9.49
N ILE A 94 -12.39 -3.30 9.00
CA ILE A 94 -13.32 -2.16 8.89
C ILE A 94 -14.54 -2.40 9.77
N VAL A 95 -15.02 -1.34 10.41
CA VAL A 95 -16.26 -1.30 11.15
C VAL A 95 -17.24 -0.36 10.48
N GLU A 96 -18.42 -0.87 10.16
CA GLU A 96 -19.52 -0.11 9.61
C GLU A 96 -20.67 -0.03 10.65
N PRO A 97 -21.19 1.17 10.95
CA PRO A 97 -22.38 1.29 11.78
C PRO A 97 -23.56 0.68 11.04
N ASP A 98 -24.35 -0.16 11.71
CA ASP A 98 -25.62 -0.60 11.16
C ASP A 98 -26.61 0.58 11.16
N ALA A 99 -26.95 1.04 9.95
CA ALA A 99 -27.86 2.17 9.76
C ALA A 99 -29.30 1.89 10.25
N ARG A 100 -29.67 0.62 10.49
CA ARG A 100 -30.99 0.19 10.93
C ARG A 100 -31.19 0.29 12.45
N GLN A 101 -30.11 0.49 13.20
CA GLN A 101 -30.17 0.57 14.66
C GLN A 101 -30.14 2.01 15.16
N GLU A 102 -31.10 2.37 16.01
CA GLU A 102 -31.15 3.68 16.66
C GLU A 102 -29.91 3.91 17.55
N ASP A 103 -29.46 2.90 18.28
CA ASP A 103 -28.20 2.97 19.04
C ASP A 103 -27.01 2.51 18.18
N LYS A 104 -26.35 3.47 17.56
CA LYS A 104 -25.15 3.27 16.72
C LYS A 104 -23.99 2.56 17.44
N ARG A 105 -24.08 2.35 18.76
CA ARG A 105 -23.07 1.61 19.52
C ARG A 105 -23.31 0.11 19.51
N LYS A 106 -24.56 -0.33 19.30
CA LYS A 106 -24.97 -1.74 19.37
C LYS A 106 -24.96 -2.44 18.02
N GLY A 107 -25.17 -1.71 16.93
CA GLY A 107 -25.19 -2.28 15.58
C GLY A 107 -23.89 -1.95 14.83
N LYS A 108 -22.90 -2.84 14.92
CA LYS A 108 -21.65 -2.72 14.15
C LYS A 108 -21.43 -4.00 13.36
N THR A 109 -21.24 -3.84 12.06
CA THR A 109 -20.78 -4.94 11.19
C THR A 109 -19.28 -4.83 11.03
N LEU A 110 -18.60 -5.94 11.27
CA LEU A 110 -17.17 -6.06 11.06
C LEU A 110 -16.93 -6.70 9.71
N SER A 111 -16.14 -6.04 8.88
CA SER A 111 -15.76 -6.53 7.54
C SER A 111 -14.26 -6.39 7.34
N TRP A 112 -13.74 -7.10 6.35
CA TRP A 112 -12.36 -6.93 5.90
C TRP A 112 -12.41 -6.26 4.54
N ARG A 113 -11.64 -5.20 4.38
CA ARG A 113 -11.47 -4.49 3.10
C ARG A 113 -10.02 -4.63 2.64
N GLU A 114 -9.84 -4.77 1.36
CA GLU A 114 -8.52 -4.86 0.77
C GLU A 114 -7.90 -3.45 0.65
N ALA A 115 -6.75 -3.26 1.30
CA ALA A 115 -5.89 -2.12 1.05
C ALA A 115 -4.90 -2.48 -0.05
N LYS A 116 -4.97 -1.80 -1.19
CA LYS A 116 -4.00 -1.94 -2.28
C LYS A 116 -2.88 -0.94 -2.05
N ILE A 117 -1.64 -1.42 -2.11
CA ILE A 117 -0.44 -0.58 -1.99
C ILE A 117 0.40 -0.81 -3.25
N SER A 118 0.90 0.28 -3.79
CA SER A 118 1.82 0.28 -4.93
C SER A 118 3.13 0.95 -4.54
N LEU A 119 4.22 0.49 -5.12
CA LEU A 119 5.52 1.13 -5.00
C LEU A 119 6.25 1.11 -6.34
N ALA A 120 7.13 2.09 -6.53
CA ALA A 120 8.13 2.05 -7.59
C ALA A 120 9.41 2.79 -7.18
N HIS A 121 10.52 2.36 -7.75
CA HIS A 121 11.82 3.01 -7.61
C HIS A 121 12.71 2.77 -8.84
N ALA A 122 13.71 3.59 -9.04
CA ALA A 122 14.74 3.32 -10.04
C ALA A 122 15.54 2.07 -9.68
N LYS A 123 15.93 1.28 -10.67
CA LYS A 123 16.83 0.12 -10.45
C LYS A 123 18.06 0.56 -9.64
N GLY A 124 18.38 -0.19 -8.58
CA GLY A 124 19.45 0.10 -7.65
C GLY A 124 19.17 1.17 -6.59
N SER A 125 17.99 1.80 -6.63
CA SER A 125 17.58 2.74 -5.57
C SER A 125 17.00 1.99 -4.36
N THR A 126 17.29 2.50 -3.16
CA THR A 126 16.73 2.00 -1.88
C THR A 126 15.62 2.88 -1.34
N THR A 127 15.15 3.86 -2.13
CA THR A 127 14.12 4.82 -1.74
C THR A 127 12.88 4.72 -2.63
N PRO A 128 11.99 3.74 -2.37
CA PRO A 128 10.75 3.60 -3.11
C PRO A 128 9.80 4.78 -2.88
N VAL A 129 9.00 5.08 -3.89
CA VAL A 129 7.82 5.92 -3.80
C VAL A 129 6.61 5.02 -3.62
N TYR A 130 5.71 5.39 -2.73
CA TYR A 130 4.52 4.62 -2.39
C TYR A 130 3.24 5.36 -2.72
N ALA A 131 2.22 4.62 -3.11
CA ALA A 131 0.83 5.03 -3.15
C ALA A 131 -0.06 3.91 -2.60
N GLY A 132 -1.31 4.21 -2.27
CA GLY A 132 -2.20 3.16 -1.79
C GLY A 132 -3.59 3.68 -1.45
N MET A 133 -4.54 2.76 -1.39
CA MET A 133 -5.95 3.03 -1.11
C MET A 133 -6.63 1.81 -0.48
N ILE A 134 -7.80 2.02 0.11
CA ILE A 134 -8.72 0.97 0.58
C ILE A 134 -9.98 0.96 -0.28
N GLU A 135 -10.49 2.14 -0.63
CA GLU A 135 -11.63 2.28 -1.54
C GLU A 135 -11.16 2.64 -2.95
N GLY A 136 -11.53 1.82 -3.91
CA GLY A 136 -11.20 1.99 -5.32
C GLY A 136 -11.00 0.65 -6.04
N GLY A 137 -11.22 0.66 -7.34
CA GLY A 137 -11.05 -0.51 -8.20
C GLY A 137 -9.58 -0.76 -8.55
N VAL A 138 -9.38 -1.83 -9.32
CA VAL A 138 -8.04 -2.21 -9.82
C VAL A 138 -7.44 -1.13 -10.72
N GLU A 139 -8.27 -0.39 -11.46
CA GLU A 139 -7.85 0.73 -12.31
C GLU A 139 -7.23 1.88 -11.50
N THR A 140 -7.75 2.11 -10.29
CA THR A 140 -7.15 3.11 -9.40
C THR A 140 -5.80 2.65 -8.86
N ALA A 141 -5.66 1.35 -8.55
CA ALA A 141 -4.36 0.78 -8.19
C ALA A 141 -3.35 0.89 -9.33
N GLY A 142 -3.77 0.63 -10.56
CA GLY A 142 -2.93 0.82 -11.76
C GLY A 142 -2.46 2.27 -11.91
N ARG A 143 -3.39 3.23 -11.82
CA ARG A 143 -3.02 4.66 -11.84
C ARG A 143 -2.05 5.04 -10.73
N GLN A 144 -2.21 4.50 -9.52
CA GLN A 144 -1.28 4.72 -8.42
C GLN A 144 0.10 4.09 -8.69
N LEU A 145 0.14 2.94 -9.36
CA LEU A 145 1.38 2.32 -9.79
C LEU A 145 2.13 3.19 -10.81
N LEU A 146 1.39 3.77 -11.78
CA LEU A 146 1.94 4.74 -12.74
C LEU A 146 2.44 6.00 -12.01
N GLU A 147 1.68 6.55 -11.05
CA GLU A 147 2.12 7.69 -10.25
C GLU A 147 3.44 7.41 -9.52
N CYS A 148 3.55 6.24 -8.88
CA CYS A 148 4.78 5.82 -8.23
C CYS A 148 5.95 5.77 -9.22
N ALA A 149 5.75 5.18 -10.39
CA ALA A 149 6.77 5.08 -11.43
C ALA A 149 7.22 6.45 -11.94
N VAL A 150 6.28 7.36 -12.23
CA VAL A 150 6.58 8.73 -12.68
C VAL A 150 7.35 9.50 -11.61
N ARG A 151 6.95 9.42 -10.36
CA ARG A 151 7.68 10.03 -9.24
C ARG A 151 9.06 9.41 -9.02
N ALA A 152 9.23 8.12 -9.36
CA ALA A 152 10.51 7.42 -9.35
C ALA A 152 11.40 7.77 -10.55
N GLY A 153 10.91 8.58 -11.50
CA GLY A 153 11.68 9.05 -12.66
C GLY A 153 11.42 8.30 -13.95
N PHE A 154 10.30 7.58 -14.06
CA PHE A 154 9.82 6.98 -15.30
C PHE A 154 9.52 8.05 -16.36
N GLY A 155 9.78 7.73 -17.63
CA GLY A 155 9.47 8.58 -18.78
C GLY A 155 9.44 7.79 -20.10
N ALA A 156 9.31 8.49 -21.21
CA ALA A 156 9.08 7.90 -22.55
C ALA A 156 10.14 6.89 -23.01
N ASN A 157 11.35 6.95 -22.46
CA ASN A 157 12.46 6.02 -22.75
C ASN A 157 12.73 4.99 -21.65
N SER A 158 11.90 4.93 -20.62
CA SER A 158 12.07 4.02 -19.49
C SER A 158 11.44 2.66 -19.78
N ARG A 159 11.88 1.64 -19.06
CA ARG A 159 11.27 0.31 -18.98
C ARG A 159 10.84 0.05 -17.55
N VAL A 160 9.71 -0.60 -17.37
CA VAL A 160 9.19 -1.00 -16.08
C VAL A 160 9.31 -2.52 -15.95
N HIS A 161 9.99 -2.96 -14.91
CA HIS A 161 10.01 -4.34 -14.47
C HIS A 161 9.09 -4.47 -13.26
N ALA A 162 7.92 -5.03 -13.47
CA ALA A 162 6.95 -5.27 -12.41
C ALA A 162 7.07 -6.69 -11.87
N VAL A 163 6.98 -6.86 -10.55
CA VAL A 163 7.01 -8.16 -9.86
C VAL A 163 5.82 -8.26 -8.92
N GLY A 164 5.10 -9.39 -8.96
CA GLY A 164 3.94 -9.64 -8.08
C GLY A 164 3.55 -11.13 -8.02
N ASP A 165 2.49 -11.45 -7.29
CA ASP A 165 2.02 -12.82 -6.99
C ASP A 165 1.37 -13.56 -8.16
N GLY A 166 1.20 -12.92 -9.31
CA GLY A 166 0.53 -13.48 -10.48
C GLY A 166 -0.98 -13.26 -10.50
N ALA A 167 -1.52 -12.39 -9.66
CA ALA A 167 -2.92 -12.02 -9.73
C ALA A 167 -3.24 -11.36 -11.09
N PRO A 168 -4.29 -11.83 -11.81
CA PRO A 168 -4.58 -11.34 -13.17
C PRO A 168 -4.80 -9.83 -13.25
N TRP A 169 -5.37 -9.23 -12.21
CA TRP A 169 -5.60 -7.79 -12.18
C TRP A 169 -4.29 -6.97 -12.16
N ILE A 170 -3.23 -7.49 -11.52
CA ILE A 170 -1.92 -6.82 -11.50
C ILE A 170 -1.32 -6.83 -12.90
N VAL A 171 -1.33 -7.99 -13.56
CA VAL A 171 -0.84 -8.13 -14.94
C VAL A 171 -1.56 -7.17 -15.86
N GLY A 172 -2.91 -7.16 -15.82
CA GLY A 172 -3.72 -6.27 -16.64
C GLY A 172 -3.42 -4.79 -16.40
N GLN A 173 -3.18 -4.39 -15.13
CA GLN A 173 -2.81 -3.01 -14.83
C GLN A 173 -1.40 -2.65 -15.30
N VAL A 174 -0.43 -3.55 -15.24
CA VAL A 174 0.91 -3.31 -15.81
C VAL A 174 0.84 -3.13 -17.31
N GLU A 175 0.06 -3.96 -18.01
CA GLU A 175 -0.15 -3.84 -19.46
C GLU A 175 -0.88 -2.52 -19.83
N GLU A 176 -1.94 -2.17 -19.09
CA GLU A 176 -2.73 -0.96 -19.34
C GLU A 176 -1.93 0.32 -19.11
N GLN A 177 -1.17 0.38 -18.00
CA GLN A 177 -0.47 1.60 -17.59
C GLN A 177 0.85 1.81 -18.33
N PHE A 178 1.55 0.76 -18.73
CA PHE A 178 2.91 0.87 -19.30
C PHE A 178 3.03 0.35 -20.74
N GLY A 179 2.07 -0.41 -21.25
CA GLY A 179 2.09 -0.96 -22.59
C GLY A 179 3.40 -1.70 -22.90
N ALA A 180 4.02 -1.38 -24.03
CA ALA A 180 5.28 -1.99 -24.47
C ALA A 180 6.50 -1.67 -23.58
N GLN A 181 6.40 -0.69 -22.69
CA GLN A 181 7.46 -0.34 -21.72
C GLN A 181 7.36 -1.18 -20.45
N GLY A 182 6.23 -1.87 -20.22
CA GLY A 182 5.99 -2.74 -19.07
C GLY A 182 6.38 -4.17 -19.33
N SER A 183 7.02 -4.80 -18.35
CA SER A 183 7.19 -6.26 -18.26
C SER A 183 6.72 -6.73 -16.89
N TYR A 184 6.10 -7.91 -16.85
CA TYR A 184 5.64 -8.49 -15.60
C TYR A 184 6.30 -9.83 -15.35
N LEU A 185 6.83 -10.02 -14.15
CA LEU A 185 7.42 -11.26 -13.66
C LEU A 185 6.65 -11.73 -12.42
N ILE A 186 6.26 -12.99 -12.38
CA ILE A 186 5.69 -13.56 -11.17
C ILE A 186 6.77 -13.71 -10.12
N ASP A 187 6.44 -13.38 -8.88
CA ASP A 187 7.30 -13.60 -7.72
C ASP A 187 7.78 -15.05 -7.67
N PHE A 188 9.09 -15.22 -7.69
CA PHE A 188 9.72 -16.53 -7.66
C PHE A 188 9.39 -17.31 -6.39
N TYR A 189 9.27 -16.63 -5.24
CA TYR A 189 8.97 -17.27 -3.98
C TYR A 189 7.52 -17.75 -3.93
N HIS A 190 6.60 -17.03 -4.56
CA HIS A 190 5.22 -17.49 -4.73
C HIS A 190 5.14 -18.74 -5.62
N VAL A 191 5.93 -18.81 -6.69
CA VAL A 191 6.07 -20.05 -7.49
C VAL A 191 6.65 -21.19 -6.65
N CYS A 192 7.60 -20.89 -5.75
CA CYS A 192 8.16 -21.90 -4.85
C CYS A 192 7.14 -22.51 -3.89
N GLU A 193 6.05 -21.81 -3.54
CA GLU A 193 4.95 -22.39 -2.74
C GLU A 193 4.26 -23.51 -3.51
N TYR A 194 3.92 -23.29 -4.78
CA TYR A 194 3.35 -24.32 -5.65
C TYR A 194 4.29 -25.51 -5.83
N LEU A 195 5.60 -25.26 -6.01
CA LEU A 195 6.61 -26.31 -6.10
C LEU A 195 6.73 -27.10 -4.79
N SER A 196 6.61 -26.43 -3.64
CA SER A 196 6.67 -27.05 -2.31
C SER A 196 5.51 -28.01 -2.11
N ASP A 197 4.29 -27.60 -2.47
CA ASP A 197 3.11 -28.46 -2.35
C ASP A 197 3.20 -29.67 -3.29
N ALA A 198 3.67 -29.47 -4.53
CA ALA A 198 3.92 -30.56 -5.46
C ALA A 198 5.01 -31.53 -4.93
N ALA A 199 6.10 -31.01 -4.38
CA ALA A 199 7.19 -31.83 -3.83
C ALA A 199 6.72 -32.73 -2.68
N LYS A 200 5.85 -32.24 -1.79
CA LYS A 200 5.24 -33.03 -0.70
C LYS A 200 4.40 -34.20 -1.23
N ALA A 201 3.71 -34.00 -2.36
CA ALA A 201 2.93 -35.07 -2.99
C ALA A 201 3.79 -36.07 -3.77
N ILE A 202 4.94 -35.62 -4.31
CA ILE A 202 5.83 -36.46 -5.13
C ILE A 202 6.69 -37.39 -4.26
N ALA A 203 7.17 -36.89 -3.13
CA ALA A 203 8.13 -37.63 -2.31
C ALA A 203 7.73 -37.64 -0.82
N PRO A 204 7.74 -38.80 -0.16
CA PRO A 204 7.41 -38.90 1.27
C PRO A 204 8.50 -38.32 2.18
N GLU A 205 9.78 -38.40 1.76
CA GLU A 205 10.91 -38.03 2.60
C GLU A 205 11.33 -36.56 2.41
N PRO A 206 11.50 -35.78 3.51
CA PRO A 206 11.86 -34.36 3.43
C PRO A 206 13.12 -34.06 2.61
N ALA A 207 14.13 -34.94 2.67
CA ALA A 207 15.35 -34.78 1.88
C ALA A 207 15.10 -34.92 0.38
N ALA A 208 14.24 -35.87 -0.03
CA ALA A 208 13.84 -36.06 -1.43
C ALA A 208 12.96 -34.89 -1.92
N GLN A 209 12.04 -34.39 -1.09
CA GLN A 209 11.25 -33.17 -1.39
C GLN A 209 12.16 -31.97 -1.67
N LYS A 210 13.13 -31.73 -0.77
CA LYS A 210 14.09 -30.65 -0.93
C LYS A 210 14.92 -30.79 -2.21
N ALA A 211 15.46 -31.95 -2.47
CA ALA A 211 16.28 -32.20 -3.67
C ALA A 211 15.48 -31.99 -4.95
N TRP A 212 14.24 -32.49 -5.02
CA TRP A 212 13.36 -32.29 -6.16
C TRP A 212 13.03 -30.80 -6.35
N MET A 213 12.67 -30.11 -5.27
CA MET A 213 12.34 -28.68 -5.29
C MET A 213 13.52 -27.82 -5.73
N ASP A 214 14.72 -28.08 -5.23
CA ASP A 214 15.94 -27.34 -5.59
C ASP A 214 16.26 -27.51 -7.09
N ALA A 215 16.09 -28.72 -7.63
CA ALA A 215 16.24 -28.99 -9.07
C ALA A 215 15.26 -28.19 -9.94
N GLN A 216 13.99 -28.07 -9.51
CA GLN A 216 13.00 -27.26 -10.24
C GLN A 216 13.29 -25.76 -10.15
N LYS A 217 13.71 -25.28 -8.97
CA LYS A 217 14.13 -23.89 -8.77
C LYS A 217 15.29 -23.50 -9.69
N ASP A 218 16.28 -24.35 -9.79
CA ASP A 218 17.44 -24.14 -10.67
C ASP A 218 17.04 -24.19 -12.15
N ALA A 219 16.16 -25.12 -12.52
CA ALA A 219 15.61 -25.19 -13.87
C ALA A 219 14.90 -23.88 -14.24
N LEU A 220 14.03 -23.35 -13.39
CA LEU A 220 13.31 -22.10 -13.64
C LEU A 220 14.26 -20.91 -13.77
N LYS A 221 15.25 -20.78 -12.88
CA LYS A 221 16.23 -19.68 -12.91
C LYS A 221 17.14 -19.71 -14.14
N THR A 222 17.37 -20.88 -14.72
CA THR A 222 18.19 -21.06 -15.91
C THR A 222 17.41 -21.09 -17.23
N GLY A 223 16.09 -20.83 -17.19
CA GLY A 223 15.21 -20.81 -18.37
C GLY A 223 14.70 -22.19 -18.79
N GLY A 224 14.78 -23.18 -17.92
CA GLY A 224 14.34 -24.54 -18.16
C GLY A 224 12.89 -24.80 -17.72
N LEU A 225 11.95 -23.91 -18.00
CA LEU A 225 10.51 -24.10 -17.66
C LEU A 225 9.98 -25.43 -18.19
N ASP A 226 10.31 -25.81 -19.43
CA ASP A 226 9.84 -27.07 -20.01
C ASP A 226 10.40 -28.30 -19.25
N LYS A 227 11.59 -28.22 -18.68
CA LYS A 227 12.13 -29.28 -17.82
C LYS A 227 11.32 -29.42 -16.54
N ALA A 228 10.96 -28.29 -15.91
CA ALA A 228 10.12 -28.31 -14.72
C ALA A 228 8.72 -28.84 -15.01
N LEU A 229 8.11 -28.46 -16.13
CA LEU A 229 6.83 -28.99 -16.57
C LEU A 229 6.87 -30.50 -16.83
N GLN A 230 7.91 -30.99 -17.50
CA GLN A 230 8.13 -32.44 -17.73
C GLN A 230 8.37 -33.20 -16.42
N ALA A 231 9.07 -32.61 -15.46
CA ALA A 231 9.27 -33.21 -14.14
C ALA A 231 7.95 -33.36 -13.38
N LEU A 232 7.09 -32.35 -13.42
CA LEU A 232 5.75 -32.41 -12.83
C LEU A 232 4.86 -33.43 -13.53
N ALA A 233 4.85 -33.47 -14.87
CA ALA A 233 3.99 -34.34 -15.65
C ALA A 233 4.20 -35.83 -15.36
N ARG A 234 5.37 -36.24 -14.89
CA ARG A 234 5.68 -37.64 -14.51
C ARG A 234 4.98 -38.09 -13.22
N HIS A 235 4.43 -37.15 -12.46
CA HIS A 235 3.85 -37.39 -11.15
C HIS A 235 2.39 -36.86 -11.05
N PHE A 236 1.71 -36.70 -12.19
CA PHE A 236 0.31 -36.27 -12.16
C PHE A 236 -0.55 -37.22 -11.36
N GLU A 237 -1.35 -36.68 -10.52
CA GLU A 237 -2.44 -37.40 -9.85
C GLU A 237 -3.43 -37.95 -10.88
N ALA A 238 -4.12 -39.04 -10.54
CA ALA A 238 -5.13 -39.62 -11.38
C ALA A 238 -6.23 -38.63 -11.75
N ALA A 239 -6.86 -38.79 -12.91
CA ALA A 239 -7.84 -37.83 -13.44
C ALA A 239 -9.07 -37.66 -12.52
N GLU A 240 -9.39 -38.67 -11.74
CA GLU A 240 -10.50 -38.73 -10.81
C GLU A 240 -10.26 -37.95 -9.51
N VAL A 241 -9.00 -37.58 -9.24
CA VAL A 241 -8.65 -36.77 -8.05
C VAL A 241 -9.09 -35.34 -8.30
N ASP A 242 -9.85 -34.78 -7.36
CA ASP A 242 -10.27 -33.37 -7.40
C ASP A 242 -9.08 -32.42 -7.48
N ASP A 243 -9.25 -31.34 -8.23
CA ASP A 243 -8.18 -30.34 -8.45
C ASP A 243 -7.62 -29.76 -7.16
N ASP A 244 -8.42 -29.58 -6.13
CA ASP A 244 -7.99 -29.07 -4.82
C ASP A 244 -7.07 -30.05 -4.08
N GLN A 245 -7.16 -31.34 -4.42
CA GLN A 245 -6.35 -32.42 -3.86
C GLN A 245 -5.22 -32.88 -4.80
N ALA A 246 -5.02 -32.18 -5.93
CA ALA A 246 -4.04 -32.50 -6.96
C ALA A 246 -2.95 -31.43 -7.06
N PRO A 247 -2.05 -31.29 -6.06
CA PRO A 247 -1.05 -30.21 -6.03
C PRO A 247 -0.05 -30.26 -7.19
N VAL A 248 0.27 -31.44 -7.75
CA VAL A 248 1.18 -31.56 -8.90
C VAL A 248 0.54 -31.03 -10.17
N ARG A 249 -0.71 -31.46 -10.46
CA ARG A 249 -1.49 -30.93 -11.60
C ARG A 249 -1.75 -29.43 -11.44
N ARG A 250 -2.05 -28.97 -10.23
CA ARG A 250 -2.26 -27.55 -9.92
C ARG A 250 -1.00 -26.72 -10.18
N CYS A 251 0.17 -27.19 -9.73
CA CYS A 251 1.46 -26.53 -9.99
C CYS A 251 1.76 -26.48 -11.50
N HIS A 252 1.61 -27.60 -12.21
CA HIS A 252 1.83 -27.64 -13.66
C HIS A 252 0.91 -26.67 -14.40
N ARG A 253 -0.39 -26.66 -14.11
CA ARG A 253 -1.37 -25.75 -14.71
C ARG A 253 -1.04 -24.28 -14.42
N TYR A 254 -0.62 -23.99 -13.19
CA TYR A 254 -0.19 -22.64 -12.80
C TYR A 254 0.99 -22.16 -13.65
N LEU A 255 2.03 -22.98 -13.80
CA LEU A 255 3.23 -22.64 -14.57
C LEU A 255 2.95 -22.51 -16.06
N ILE A 256 2.24 -23.45 -16.67
CA ILE A 256 1.96 -23.43 -18.11
C ILE A 256 1.06 -22.25 -18.51
N GLY A 257 0.06 -21.93 -17.70
CA GLY A 257 -0.85 -20.80 -17.94
C GLY A 257 -0.17 -19.43 -17.81
N ARG A 258 1.02 -19.38 -17.21
CA ARG A 258 1.78 -18.15 -16.95
C ARG A 258 3.17 -18.15 -17.58
N ARG A 259 3.38 -18.98 -18.59
CA ARG A 259 4.67 -19.21 -19.26
C ARG A 259 5.41 -17.92 -19.61
N ASN A 260 4.71 -16.90 -20.09
CA ASN A 260 5.28 -15.62 -20.51
C ASN A 260 5.68 -14.69 -19.35
N GLN A 261 5.36 -15.09 -18.10
CA GLN A 261 5.59 -14.30 -16.89
C GLN A 261 6.63 -14.95 -15.95
N LEU A 262 7.41 -15.93 -16.46
CA LEU A 262 8.34 -16.75 -15.68
C LEU A 262 9.80 -16.65 -16.20
N ASN A 263 10.16 -15.56 -16.87
CA ASN A 263 11.50 -15.41 -17.46
C ASN A 263 12.54 -14.94 -16.41
N TYR A 264 12.75 -15.77 -15.39
CA TYR A 264 13.73 -15.47 -14.32
C TYR A 264 15.16 -15.37 -14.82
N ARG A 265 15.54 -16.16 -15.84
CA ARG A 265 16.87 -16.11 -16.42
C ARG A 265 17.22 -14.73 -16.95
N GLU A 266 16.30 -14.12 -17.69
CA GLU A 266 16.50 -12.77 -18.22
C GLU A 266 16.53 -11.72 -17.11
N ALA A 267 15.65 -11.83 -16.14
CA ALA A 267 15.61 -10.92 -14.99
C ALA A 267 16.96 -10.95 -14.24
N LEU A 268 17.46 -12.16 -13.92
CA LEU A 268 18.74 -12.33 -13.23
C LEU A 268 19.93 -11.84 -14.08
N ALA A 269 19.94 -12.12 -15.39
CA ALA A 269 20.98 -11.64 -16.30
C ALA A 269 21.04 -10.11 -16.41
N ASN A 270 19.90 -9.45 -16.19
CA ASN A 270 19.78 -7.99 -16.18
C ASN A 270 19.86 -7.40 -14.75
N ASP A 271 20.20 -8.19 -13.74
CA ASP A 271 20.25 -7.76 -12.33
C ASP A 271 18.93 -7.08 -11.91
N LEU A 272 17.80 -7.71 -12.25
CA LEU A 272 16.44 -7.30 -11.87
C LEU A 272 15.91 -8.22 -10.76
N PRO A 273 15.09 -7.71 -9.84
CA PRO A 273 14.52 -8.53 -8.78
C PRO A 273 13.58 -9.61 -9.34
N ILE A 274 13.60 -10.77 -8.71
CA ILE A 274 12.70 -11.89 -9.03
C ILE A 274 11.67 -12.16 -7.92
N GLY A 275 11.68 -11.36 -6.87
CA GLY A 275 10.76 -11.46 -5.74
C GLY A 275 10.11 -10.11 -5.41
N SER A 276 8.95 -10.16 -4.79
CA SER A 276 8.12 -9.02 -4.41
C SER A 276 8.22 -8.63 -2.93
N GLY A 277 9.31 -9.01 -2.25
CA GLY A 277 9.49 -8.77 -0.81
C GLY A 277 9.43 -7.30 -0.39
N GLU A 278 9.64 -6.35 -1.32
CA GLU A 278 9.51 -4.92 -1.02
C GLU A 278 8.06 -4.52 -0.80
N ILE A 279 7.11 -5.01 -1.61
CA ILE A 279 5.69 -4.71 -1.42
C ILE A 279 5.13 -5.41 -0.19
N GLU A 280 5.60 -6.62 0.14
CA GLU A 280 5.25 -7.28 1.40
C GLU A 280 5.70 -6.46 2.61
N SER A 281 6.95 -5.96 2.56
CA SER A 281 7.49 -5.04 3.56
C SER A 281 6.67 -3.75 3.64
N ALA A 282 6.26 -3.19 2.49
CA ALA A 282 5.42 -2.00 2.43
C ALA A 282 4.07 -2.23 3.13
N HIS A 283 3.41 -3.36 2.86
CA HIS A 283 2.19 -3.73 3.58
C HIS A 283 2.38 -3.77 5.09
N ARG A 284 3.48 -4.38 5.55
CA ARG A 284 3.81 -4.44 6.97
C ARG A 284 3.98 -3.05 7.57
N TYR A 285 4.83 -2.20 6.97
CA TYR A 285 5.18 -0.90 7.55
C TYR A 285 4.11 0.16 7.33
N ILE A 286 3.41 0.15 6.21
CA ILE A 286 2.44 1.20 5.86
C ILE A 286 1.06 0.87 6.43
N ALA A 287 0.54 -0.33 6.19
CA ALA A 287 -0.80 -0.71 6.61
C ALA A 287 -0.83 -1.43 7.96
N GLN A 288 -0.15 -2.59 8.08
CA GLN A 288 -0.40 -3.53 9.17
C GLN A 288 -0.03 -2.96 10.55
N LEU A 289 1.14 -2.34 10.69
CA LEU A 289 1.63 -1.79 11.96
C LEU A 289 0.68 -0.77 12.60
N ARG A 290 -0.20 -0.15 11.82
CA ARG A 290 -1.15 0.84 12.32
C ARG A 290 -2.59 0.40 12.19
N LEU A 291 -2.98 -0.17 11.05
CA LEU A 291 -4.37 -0.48 10.75
C LEU A 291 -4.79 -1.88 11.22
N LYS A 292 -3.86 -2.84 11.34
CA LYS A 292 -4.15 -4.22 11.78
C LYS A 292 -3.71 -4.50 13.24
N ARG A 293 -3.66 -3.49 14.09
CA ARG A 293 -3.36 -3.72 15.52
C ARG A 293 -4.51 -4.46 16.20
N PRO A 294 -4.23 -5.36 17.14
CA PRO A 294 -5.27 -6.02 17.92
C PRO A 294 -6.22 -5.00 18.54
N GLY A 295 -7.53 -5.20 18.36
CA GLY A 295 -8.57 -4.32 18.85
C GLY A 295 -8.75 -3.00 18.08
N ALA A 296 -7.98 -2.75 17.02
CA ALA A 296 -8.15 -1.58 16.17
C ALA A 296 -9.17 -1.88 15.06
N TRP A 297 -10.28 -1.14 15.11
CA TRP A 297 -11.33 -1.18 14.09
C TRP A 297 -11.52 0.21 13.52
N TRP A 298 -11.60 0.30 12.20
CA TRP A 298 -11.62 1.57 11.50
C TRP A 298 -12.91 1.78 10.74
N ARG A 299 -13.43 3.00 10.74
CA ARG A 299 -14.30 3.41 9.65
C ARG A 299 -13.47 3.49 8.37
N VAL A 300 -14.05 3.12 7.24
CA VAL A 300 -13.32 3.04 5.97
C VAL A 300 -12.63 4.36 5.63
N GLU A 301 -13.35 5.49 5.75
CA GLU A 301 -12.80 6.81 5.48
C GLU A 301 -11.60 7.17 6.40
N HIS A 302 -11.65 6.76 7.69
CA HIS A 302 -10.56 7.00 8.63
C HIS A 302 -9.34 6.11 8.34
N ALA A 303 -9.58 4.89 7.88
CA ALA A 303 -8.51 3.99 7.46
C ALA A 303 -7.80 4.53 6.21
N GLU A 304 -8.56 5.03 5.22
CA GLU A 304 -8.03 5.72 4.03
C GLU A 304 -7.15 6.91 4.42
N TYR A 305 -7.65 7.79 5.27
CA TYR A 305 -6.90 8.96 5.71
C TYR A 305 -5.61 8.57 6.42
N MET A 306 -5.68 7.58 7.30
CA MET A 306 -4.51 7.10 8.03
C MET A 306 -3.49 6.42 7.11
N LEU A 307 -3.94 5.67 6.11
CA LEU A 307 -3.10 5.08 5.07
C LEU A 307 -2.35 6.17 4.31
N ALA A 308 -3.06 7.20 3.82
CA ALA A 308 -2.46 8.33 3.10
C ALA A 308 -1.45 9.11 3.96
N LEU A 309 -1.74 9.33 5.25
CA LEU A 309 -0.81 9.95 6.19
C LEU A 309 0.50 9.15 6.30
N ARG A 310 0.41 7.83 6.41
CA ARG A 310 1.58 6.96 6.53
C ARG A 310 2.41 6.92 5.25
N ILE A 311 1.74 6.88 4.10
CA ILE A 311 2.39 6.98 2.78
C ILE A 311 3.11 8.33 2.63
N ASN A 312 2.46 9.44 2.96
CA ASN A 312 3.08 10.77 2.92
C ASN A 312 4.37 10.85 3.74
N ARG A 313 4.37 10.25 4.93
CA ARG A 313 5.58 10.18 5.76
C ARG A 313 6.68 9.32 5.14
N ARG A 314 6.32 8.19 4.55
CA ARG A 314 7.28 7.27 3.89
C ARG A 314 7.91 7.88 2.64
N ASN A 315 7.13 8.63 1.88
CA ASN A 315 7.61 9.35 0.70
C ASN A 315 8.47 10.58 1.03
N GLY A 316 8.63 10.95 2.31
CA GLY A 316 9.35 12.14 2.71
C GLY A 316 8.58 13.46 2.50
N ASP A 317 7.31 13.38 2.09
CA ASP A 317 6.44 14.54 1.79
C ASP A 317 5.99 15.30 3.06
N TRP A 318 6.30 14.78 4.24
CA TRP A 318 5.92 15.33 5.55
C TRP A 318 6.34 16.79 5.75
N LYS A 319 7.59 17.14 5.42
CA LYS A 319 8.09 18.49 5.56
C LYS A 319 7.37 19.46 4.63
N THR A 320 7.13 19.04 3.39
CA THR A 320 6.44 19.82 2.36
C THR A 320 5.00 20.08 2.77
N TYR A 321 4.27 19.05 3.24
CA TYR A 321 2.92 19.22 3.76
C TYR A 321 2.85 20.29 4.86
N TRP A 322 3.73 20.22 5.87
CA TRP A 322 3.73 21.20 6.96
C TRP A 322 4.26 22.58 6.52
N ALA A 323 5.05 22.67 5.48
CA ALA A 323 5.49 23.96 4.91
C ALA A 323 4.35 24.68 4.19
N THR A 324 3.45 23.96 3.53
CA THR A 324 2.31 24.50 2.78
C THR A 324 1.06 24.67 3.64
N PHE A 325 0.87 23.82 4.68
CA PHE A 325 -0.28 23.89 5.56
C PHE A 325 -0.47 25.29 6.17
N GLY A 326 -1.64 25.88 5.94
CA GLY A 326 -2.00 27.21 6.43
C GLY A 326 -1.52 28.38 5.55
N ARG A 327 -0.87 28.11 4.41
CA ARG A 327 -0.58 29.16 3.41
C ARG A 327 -1.78 29.41 2.49
N SER A 328 -2.61 28.41 2.26
CA SER A 328 -3.80 28.49 1.39
C SER A 328 -5.04 29.10 2.04
N SER A 329 -5.01 29.43 3.33
CA SER A 329 -6.07 30.20 3.98
C SER A 329 -5.86 31.71 3.77
N SER A 330 -6.02 32.18 2.54
CA SER A 330 -6.25 33.62 2.28
C SER A 330 -7.56 34.05 2.92
N PRO A 331 -7.65 35.27 3.46
CA PRO A 331 -8.81 35.74 4.25
C PRO A 331 -10.08 36.04 3.45
N ALA A 332 -10.24 35.57 2.24
CA ALA A 332 -11.36 35.93 1.36
C ALA A 332 -12.73 35.30 1.73
N ALA A 333 -12.78 34.34 2.65
CA ALA A 333 -14.02 33.61 2.93
C ALA A 333 -14.85 34.14 4.14
N ASN A 334 -14.50 35.27 4.74
CA ASN A 334 -15.19 35.73 5.97
C ASN A 334 -15.86 37.10 5.85
N GLN A 335 -16.14 37.59 4.63
CA GLN A 335 -16.81 38.88 4.45
C GLN A 335 -18.35 38.83 4.50
N ASN A 336 -18.99 37.67 4.65
CA ASN A 336 -20.45 37.54 4.68
C ASN A 336 -21.00 36.91 5.96
N ARG A 337 -20.50 37.28 7.13
CA ARG A 337 -21.25 37.05 8.39
C ARG A 337 -21.82 38.38 8.87
N PRO A 338 -23.16 38.51 8.99
CA PRO A 338 -23.79 39.68 9.58
C PRO A 338 -23.35 39.86 11.04
N PRO A 339 -23.23 41.09 11.54
CA PRO A 339 -22.81 41.34 12.90
C PRO A 339 -23.85 40.76 13.88
N LEU A 340 -23.37 39.99 14.84
CA LEU A 340 -24.19 39.52 15.96
C LEU A 340 -24.76 40.71 16.72
N SER A 341 -26.08 40.94 16.68
CA SER A 341 -26.77 41.90 17.45
C SER A 341 -26.59 41.61 18.96
N ARG A 342 -26.01 42.54 19.68
CA ARG A 342 -26.03 42.55 21.14
C ARG A 342 -27.48 42.79 21.60
N LYS A 343 -28.14 41.79 22.18
CA LYS A 343 -29.27 42.02 23.03
C LYS A 343 -28.76 42.65 24.33
N VAL A 344 -29.06 43.91 24.52
CA VAL A 344 -28.99 44.60 25.82
C VAL A 344 -30.18 44.09 26.61
N ALA A 345 -29.93 43.45 27.75
CA ALA A 345 -30.96 43.13 28.72
C ALA A 345 -31.27 44.40 29.49
N ALA A 346 -32.58 44.75 29.53
CA ALA A 346 -33.14 45.71 30.47
C ALA A 346 -33.38 45.00 31.80
#